data_104e307230c7de9db982d7d93ebe363f
#
_entry.id   104e307230c7de9db982d7d93ebe363f
#
_cell.length_a   1.000
_cell.length_b   1.000
_cell.length_c   1.000
_cell.angle_alpha   90.00
_cell.angle_beta   90.00
_cell.angle_gamma   90.00
#
_symmetry.space_group_name_H-M   'P 1'
#
loop_
_entity.id
_entity.type
_entity.pdbx_description
1 polymer ?
#
loop_
_entity_poly.entity_id
_entity_poly.type
_entity_poly.pdbx_seq_one_letter_code
_entity_poly.pdbx_strand_id
1 'polypeptide(L)'
;MNNKGYAKVSYGYDEWGNVTEILFLGVDGKPCTDSSGVARCVMRYDERGNKIEEATSDTEGTPCLNAQGAAKMTAVCDRWGNVTEMTYWGTDGRLGLNKEGFAKLNFKYDERGFREETAYFDVNNKLEKVALPN
;
A
#
# COMPACT_ATOMS: atom_id res chain seq x y z
N MET A 1 4.89 24.99 7.87
CA MET A 1 4.74 23.54 7.64
C MET A 1 6.08 22.84 7.77
N ASN A 2 6.05 21.54 8.01
CA ASN A 2 7.29 20.78 8.13
C ASN A 2 7.83 20.37 6.75
N ASN A 3 8.96 19.66 6.74
CA ASN A 3 9.61 19.23 5.49
C ASN A 3 8.80 18.22 4.68
N LYS A 4 7.74 17.67 5.28
CA LYS A 4 6.88 16.67 4.62
C LYS A 4 5.71 17.29 3.88
N GLY A 5 5.59 18.62 3.90
CA GLY A 5 4.54 19.34 3.17
C GLY A 5 3.24 19.54 3.92
N TYR A 6 3.13 19.05 5.17
CA TYR A 6 1.91 19.22 5.97
C TYR A 6 2.25 19.72 7.37
N ALA A 7 1.26 20.27 8.05
CA ALA A 7 1.41 20.81 9.39
C ALA A 7 0.87 19.83 10.46
N LYS A 8 -0.09 18.99 10.08
CA LYS A 8 -0.82 18.16 11.04
C LYS A 8 -1.31 16.89 10.35
N VAL A 9 -1.44 15.81 11.12
CA VAL A 9 -1.95 14.52 10.63
C VAL A 9 -3.16 14.14 11.47
N SER A 10 -4.25 13.74 10.81
CA SER A 10 -5.44 13.23 11.46
C SER A 10 -5.57 11.74 11.16
N TYR A 11 -5.95 10.95 12.18
CA TYR A 11 -6.10 9.50 12.06
C TYR A 11 -7.52 9.07 12.33
N GLY A 12 -8.02 8.13 11.52
CA GLY A 12 -9.26 7.43 11.80
C GLY A 12 -8.94 6.01 12.26
N TYR A 13 -9.80 5.42 13.08
CA TYR A 13 -9.58 4.09 13.66
C TYR A 13 -10.85 3.25 13.56
N ASP A 14 -10.67 1.93 13.47
CA ASP A 14 -11.79 1.00 13.56
C ASP A 14 -12.04 0.63 15.03
N GLU A 15 -13.00 -0.26 15.28
CA GLU A 15 -13.37 -0.65 16.63
C GLU A 15 -12.29 -1.47 17.35
N TRP A 16 -11.30 -1.99 16.62
CA TRP A 16 -10.18 -2.76 17.19
C TRP A 16 -8.92 -1.92 17.36
N GLY A 17 -8.99 -0.62 17.04
CA GLY A 17 -7.86 0.29 17.18
C GLY A 17 -6.92 0.34 15.99
N ASN A 18 -7.25 -0.30 14.88
CA ASN A 18 -6.44 -0.23 13.67
C ASN A 18 -6.64 1.11 12.97
N VAL A 19 -5.58 1.72 12.47
CA VAL A 19 -5.67 2.96 11.70
C VAL A 19 -6.29 2.65 10.34
N THR A 20 -7.46 3.26 10.07
CA THR A 20 -8.18 3.06 8.80
C THR A 20 -8.03 4.24 7.86
N GLU A 21 -7.59 5.39 8.37
CA GLU A 21 -7.45 6.59 7.55
C GLU A 21 -6.35 7.47 8.11
N ILE A 22 -5.57 8.05 7.19
CA ILE A 22 -4.59 9.08 7.51
C ILE A 22 -4.90 10.26 6.60
N LEU A 23 -5.09 11.44 7.18
CA LEU A 23 -5.40 12.67 6.44
C LEU A 23 -4.37 13.73 6.80
N PHE A 24 -3.74 14.31 5.78
CA PHE A 24 -2.75 15.37 5.97
C PHE A 24 -3.43 16.73 5.89
N LEU A 25 -3.11 17.60 6.84
CA LEU A 25 -3.74 18.92 6.97
C LEU A 25 -2.69 20.01 6.98
N GLY A 26 -3.04 21.15 6.39
CA GLY A 26 -2.20 22.34 6.41
C GLY A 26 -2.41 23.15 7.67
N VAL A 27 -1.71 24.29 7.76
CA VAL A 27 -1.81 25.21 8.91
C VAL A 27 -3.21 25.78 9.07
N ASP A 28 -3.98 25.84 7.99
CA ASP A 28 -5.36 26.33 8.00
C ASP A 28 -6.37 25.23 8.39
N GLY A 29 -5.91 24.01 8.66
CA GLY A 29 -6.76 22.89 9.02
C GLY A 29 -7.44 22.21 7.85
N LYS A 30 -7.16 22.65 6.61
CA LYS A 30 -7.75 22.05 5.41
C LYS A 30 -6.86 20.95 4.86
N PRO A 31 -7.42 19.99 4.10
CA PRO A 31 -6.60 18.94 3.50
C PRO A 31 -5.47 19.50 2.65
N CYS A 32 -4.30 18.92 2.78
CA CYS A 32 -3.14 19.27 1.95
C CYS A 32 -2.37 17.99 1.65
N THR A 33 -1.39 18.08 0.77
CA THR A 33 -0.62 16.90 0.38
C THR A 33 0.68 16.80 1.16
N ASP A 34 1.18 15.55 1.30
CA ASP A 34 2.55 15.33 1.76
C ASP A 34 3.52 15.59 0.61
N SER A 35 4.80 15.28 0.79
CA SER A 35 5.83 15.50 -0.24
C SER A 35 5.63 14.64 -1.49
N SER A 36 4.82 13.60 -1.42
CA SER A 36 4.52 12.72 -2.56
C SER A 36 3.27 13.14 -3.34
N GLY A 37 2.55 14.14 -2.87
CA GLY A 37 1.28 14.55 -3.47
C GLY A 37 0.06 13.83 -2.89
N VAL A 38 0.24 13.06 -1.81
CA VAL A 38 -0.84 12.32 -1.15
C VAL A 38 -1.46 13.19 -0.07
N ALA A 39 -2.79 13.32 -0.08
CA ALA A 39 -3.53 14.02 0.97
C ALA A 39 -4.20 13.04 1.94
N ARG A 40 -4.56 11.87 1.46
CA ARG A 40 -5.32 10.91 2.25
C ARG A 40 -4.87 9.48 1.92
N CYS A 41 -4.79 8.66 2.95
CA CYS A 41 -4.52 7.23 2.82
C CYS A 41 -5.61 6.47 3.57
N VAL A 42 -6.21 5.48 2.92
CA VAL A 42 -7.25 4.64 3.50
C VAL A 42 -6.75 3.21 3.54
N MET A 43 -6.91 2.55 4.68
CA MET A 43 -6.44 1.18 4.89
C MET A 43 -7.57 0.26 5.32
N ARG A 44 -7.50 -0.98 4.88
CA ARG A 44 -8.46 -2.02 5.25
C ARG A 44 -7.70 -3.22 5.82
N TYR A 45 -8.37 -3.93 6.72
CA TYR A 45 -7.80 -5.06 7.45
C TYR A 45 -8.71 -6.27 7.36
N ASP A 46 -8.12 -7.47 7.44
CA ASP A 46 -8.91 -8.70 7.48
C ASP A 46 -9.36 -8.97 8.93
N GLU A 47 -10.05 -10.08 9.14
CA GLU A 47 -10.60 -10.45 10.46
C GLU A 47 -9.52 -10.66 11.52
N ARG A 48 -8.29 -10.88 11.11
CA ARG A 48 -7.15 -11.13 12.01
C ARG A 48 -6.30 -9.91 12.27
N GLY A 49 -6.70 -8.76 11.70
CA GLY A 49 -5.96 -7.51 11.87
C GLY A 49 -4.81 -7.32 10.90
N ASN A 50 -4.71 -8.13 9.85
CA ASN A 50 -3.70 -7.95 8.82
C ASN A 50 -4.14 -6.88 7.83
N LYS A 51 -3.26 -5.94 7.50
CA LYS A 51 -3.58 -4.92 6.50
C LYS A 51 -3.63 -5.57 5.12
N ILE A 52 -4.78 -5.50 4.46
CA ILE A 52 -4.99 -6.13 3.16
C ILE A 52 -5.18 -5.13 2.03
N GLU A 53 -5.34 -3.84 2.35
CA GLU A 53 -5.50 -2.82 1.32
C GLU A 53 -5.04 -1.47 1.84
N GLU A 54 -4.39 -0.70 0.96
CA GLU A 54 -3.99 0.67 1.24
C GLU A 54 -4.15 1.46 -0.05
N ALA A 55 -4.94 2.54 0.00
CA ALA A 55 -5.24 3.38 -1.16
C ALA A 55 -4.95 4.83 -0.84
N THR A 56 -4.38 5.56 -1.80
CA THR A 56 -4.01 6.95 -1.61
C THR A 56 -4.75 7.85 -2.60
N SER A 57 -5.03 9.08 -2.16
CA SER A 57 -5.74 10.06 -2.96
C SER A 57 -5.22 11.47 -2.68
N ASP A 58 -5.52 12.39 -3.61
CA ASP A 58 -5.14 13.81 -3.47
C ASP A 58 -6.21 14.57 -2.68
N THR A 59 -6.08 15.90 -2.64
CA THR A 59 -6.99 16.76 -1.87
C THR A 59 -8.43 16.74 -2.37
N GLU A 60 -8.64 16.32 -3.60
CA GLU A 60 -9.98 16.25 -4.22
C GLU A 60 -10.58 14.84 -4.15
N GLY A 61 -9.86 13.91 -3.53
CA GLY A 61 -10.32 12.53 -3.44
C GLY A 61 -10.02 11.69 -4.68
N THR A 62 -9.24 12.23 -5.61
CA THR A 62 -8.84 11.50 -6.82
C THR A 62 -7.68 10.55 -6.50
N PRO A 63 -7.73 9.29 -6.93
CA PRO A 63 -6.61 8.38 -6.70
C PRO A 63 -5.31 8.96 -7.23
N CYS A 64 -4.24 8.86 -6.44
CA CYS A 64 -2.92 9.32 -6.84
C CYS A 64 -1.86 8.32 -6.41
N LEU A 65 -0.68 8.39 -7.02
CA LEU A 65 0.40 7.45 -6.73
C LEU A 65 1.08 7.77 -5.40
N ASN A 66 1.33 6.73 -4.62
CA ASN A 66 2.09 6.85 -3.37
C ASN A 66 3.60 6.76 -3.65
N ALA A 67 4.41 6.72 -2.60
CA ALA A 67 5.87 6.64 -2.73
C ALA A 67 6.35 5.35 -3.41
N GLN A 68 5.50 4.31 -3.46
CA GLN A 68 5.84 3.05 -4.13
C GLN A 68 5.46 3.05 -5.61
N GLY A 69 4.83 4.13 -6.09
CA GLY A 69 4.40 4.24 -7.48
C GLY A 69 3.02 3.65 -7.76
N ALA A 70 2.23 3.40 -6.73
CA ALA A 70 0.90 2.81 -6.87
C ALA A 70 -0.16 3.71 -6.23
N ALA A 71 -1.37 3.68 -6.76
CA ALA A 71 -2.51 4.37 -6.15
C ALA A 71 -3.20 3.49 -5.11
N LYS A 72 -3.04 2.18 -5.23
CA LYS A 72 -3.59 1.23 -4.28
C LYS A 72 -2.69 -0.01 -4.24
N MET A 73 -2.56 -0.58 -3.05
CA MET A 73 -1.86 -1.84 -2.85
C MET A 73 -2.82 -2.78 -2.13
N THR A 74 -2.88 -4.04 -2.60
CA THR A 74 -3.69 -5.06 -1.94
C THR A 74 -2.78 -6.23 -1.58
N ALA A 75 -3.13 -6.92 -0.50
CA ALA A 75 -2.33 -8.02 0.01
C ALA A 75 -3.22 -9.20 0.39
N VAL A 76 -2.69 -10.40 0.20
CA VAL A 76 -3.30 -11.62 0.70
C VAL A 76 -2.35 -12.17 1.77
N CYS A 77 -2.90 -12.57 2.91
CA CYS A 77 -2.11 -13.12 4.01
C CYS A 77 -2.53 -14.56 4.28
N ASP A 78 -1.57 -15.37 4.75
CA ASP A 78 -1.89 -16.72 5.17
C ASP A 78 -2.42 -16.69 6.61
N ARG A 79 -2.73 -17.86 7.17
CA ARG A 79 -3.32 -17.95 8.50
C ARG A 79 -2.38 -17.54 9.64
N TRP A 80 -1.08 -17.41 9.35
CA TRP A 80 -0.08 -16.98 10.33
C TRP A 80 0.23 -15.48 10.21
N GLY A 81 -0.44 -14.79 9.27
CA GLY A 81 -0.23 -13.36 9.07
C GLY A 81 0.89 -13.01 8.10
N ASN A 82 1.47 -14.00 7.42
CA ASN A 82 2.50 -13.73 6.41
C ASN A 82 1.83 -13.29 5.11
N VAL A 83 2.36 -12.23 4.49
CA VAL A 83 1.87 -11.79 3.19
C VAL A 83 2.30 -12.78 2.12
N THR A 84 1.35 -13.38 1.42
CA THR A 84 1.64 -14.34 0.34
C THR A 84 1.52 -13.71 -1.03
N GLU A 85 0.80 -12.59 -1.14
CA GLU A 85 0.64 -11.88 -2.41
C GLU A 85 0.50 -10.40 -2.15
N MET A 86 1.18 -9.57 -2.95
CA MET A 86 1.08 -8.13 -2.92
C MET A 86 0.83 -7.67 -4.34
N THR A 87 -0.22 -6.87 -4.56
CA THR A 87 -0.60 -6.38 -5.88
C THR A 87 -0.63 -4.87 -5.88
N TYR A 88 -0.13 -4.27 -6.94
CA TYR A 88 -0.06 -2.82 -7.13
C TYR A 88 -1.07 -2.41 -8.20
N TRP A 89 -1.80 -1.33 -7.93
CA TRP A 89 -2.87 -0.84 -8.81
C TRP A 89 -2.59 0.61 -9.16
N GLY A 90 -2.86 0.98 -10.42
CA GLY A 90 -2.70 2.34 -10.89
C GLY A 90 -3.91 3.21 -10.58
N THR A 91 -3.84 4.48 -11.00
CA THR A 91 -4.92 5.45 -10.78
C THR A 91 -6.18 5.11 -11.58
N ASP A 92 -6.06 4.27 -12.60
CA ASP A 92 -7.19 3.83 -13.43
C ASP A 92 -7.92 2.60 -12.88
N GLY A 93 -7.48 2.07 -11.74
CA GLY A 93 -8.06 0.89 -11.13
C GLY A 93 -7.58 -0.44 -11.73
N ARG A 94 -6.62 -0.38 -12.64
CA ARG A 94 -6.03 -1.58 -13.26
C ARG A 94 -4.67 -1.86 -12.66
N LEU A 95 -4.15 -3.07 -12.88
CA LEU A 95 -2.79 -3.40 -12.46
C LEU A 95 -1.84 -2.33 -12.99
N GLY A 96 -0.98 -1.85 -12.11
CA GLY A 96 0.02 -0.85 -12.45
C GLY A 96 1.37 -1.28 -11.94
N LEU A 97 2.43 -0.83 -12.59
CA LEU A 97 3.79 -1.13 -12.16
C LEU A 97 4.14 -0.26 -10.96
N ASN A 98 4.78 -0.85 -9.96
CA ASN A 98 5.34 -0.07 -8.85
C ASN A 98 6.63 0.61 -9.35
N LYS A 99 7.30 1.37 -8.49
CA LYS A 99 8.51 2.11 -8.87
C LYS A 99 9.66 1.20 -9.31
N GLU A 100 9.58 -0.09 -9.00
CA GLU A 100 10.61 -1.06 -9.39
C GLU A 100 10.25 -1.81 -10.67
N GLY A 101 9.07 -1.54 -11.23
CA GLY A 101 8.65 -2.11 -12.51
C GLY A 101 7.84 -3.40 -12.41
N PHE A 102 7.26 -3.70 -11.24
CA PHE A 102 6.45 -4.90 -11.04
C PHE A 102 5.03 -4.56 -10.62
N ALA A 103 4.06 -5.37 -11.06
CA ALA A 103 2.65 -5.18 -10.70
C ALA A 103 2.20 -6.10 -9.57
N LYS A 104 2.87 -7.23 -9.40
CA LYS A 104 2.48 -8.21 -8.37
C LYS A 104 3.71 -8.97 -7.90
N LEU A 105 3.69 -9.31 -6.60
CA LEU A 105 4.70 -10.18 -5.99
C LEU A 105 4.00 -11.33 -5.29
N ASN A 106 4.53 -12.54 -5.43
CA ASN A 106 4.09 -13.70 -4.66
C ASN A 106 5.24 -14.14 -3.79
N PHE A 107 4.94 -14.42 -2.52
CA PHE A 107 5.94 -14.82 -1.53
C PHE A 107 5.64 -16.25 -1.07
N LYS A 108 6.69 -17.07 -0.99
CA LYS A 108 6.60 -18.40 -0.43
C LYS A 108 7.42 -18.45 0.85
N TYR A 109 6.93 -19.21 1.82
CA TYR A 109 7.57 -19.34 3.13
C TYR A 109 7.80 -20.83 3.43
N ASP A 110 8.86 -21.13 4.17
CA ASP A 110 9.14 -22.49 4.63
C ASP A 110 8.34 -22.79 5.89
N GLU A 111 8.47 -24.02 6.42
CA GLU A 111 7.73 -24.45 7.60
C GLU A 111 8.00 -23.63 8.85
N ARG A 112 9.12 -22.92 8.88
CA ARG A 112 9.51 -22.08 10.02
C ARG A 112 9.06 -20.64 9.87
N GLY A 113 8.44 -20.29 8.73
CA GLY A 113 7.98 -18.95 8.46
C GLY A 113 9.02 -18.03 7.84
N PHE A 114 10.15 -18.55 7.40
CA PHE A 114 11.15 -17.76 6.69
C PHE A 114 10.80 -17.70 5.21
N ARG A 115 11.02 -16.52 4.60
CA ARG A 115 10.75 -16.36 3.18
C ARG A 115 11.69 -17.22 2.35
N GLU A 116 11.12 -18.07 1.52
CA GLU A 116 11.83 -19.01 0.69
C GLU A 116 12.04 -18.48 -0.73
N GLU A 117 11.04 -17.77 -1.27
CA GLU A 117 11.04 -17.34 -2.65
C GLU A 117 10.15 -16.12 -2.83
N THR A 118 10.53 -15.22 -3.74
CA THR A 118 9.68 -14.11 -4.19
C THR A 118 9.56 -14.18 -5.72
N ALA A 119 8.34 -14.24 -6.24
CA ALA A 119 8.09 -14.23 -7.67
C ALA A 119 7.53 -12.85 -8.06
N TYR A 120 7.99 -12.31 -9.17
CA TYR A 120 7.65 -10.97 -9.65
C TYR A 120 6.88 -11.07 -10.96
N PHE A 121 5.78 -10.34 -11.09
CA PHE A 121 4.88 -10.39 -12.24
C PHE A 121 4.67 -9.01 -12.84
N ASP A 122 4.45 -8.96 -14.18
CA ASP A 122 4.16 -7.71 -14.89
C ASP A 122 2.65 -7.41 -14.87
N VAL A 123 2.24 -6.35 -15.58
CA VAL A 123 0.83 -5.92 -15.64
C VAL A 123 -0.09 -6.92 -16.35
N ASN A 124 0.48 -7.86 -17.10
CA ASN A 124 -0.27 -8.91 -17.76
C ASN A 124 -0.31 -10.19 -16.96
N ASN A 125 0.14 -10.12 -15.69
CA ASN A 125 0.21 -11.26 -14.79
C ASN A 125 1.19 -12.32 -15.29
N LYS A 126 2.22 -11.89 -16.02
CA LYS A 126 3.24 -12.76 -16.55
C LYS A 126 4.46 -12.76 -15.63
N LEU A 127 4.97 -13.93 -15.32
CA LEU A 127 6.14 -14.09 -14.45
C LEU A 127 7.37 -13.47 -15.12
N GLU A 128 8.04 -12.55 -14.44
CA GLU A 128 9.27 -11.91 -14.92
C GLU A 128 10.53 -12.46 -14.32
N LYS A 129 10.51 -12.73 -13.01
CA LYS A 129 11.67 -13.31 -12.35
C LYS A 129 11.28 -13.92 -11.00
N VAL A 130 12.17 -14.76 -10.49
CA VAL A 130 12.07 -15.36 -9.18
C VAL A 130 13.35 -15.04 -8.42
N ALA A 131 13.23 -14.54 -7.20
CA ALA A 131 14.36 -14.24 -6.34
C ALA A 131 14.36 -15.17 -5.13
N LEU A 132 15.53 -15.68 -4.79
CA LEU A 132 15.72 -16.51 -3.60
C LEU A 132 16.34 -15.65 -2.50
N PRO A 133 16.14 -15.99 -1.23
CA PRO A 133 16.78 -15.23 -0.15
C PRO A 133 18.29 -15.42 -0.18
N ASN A 134 19.00 -14.40 0.28
CA ASN A 134 20.44 -14.44 0.39
C ASN A 134 20.88 -15.21 1.63
#